data_c25ee7b00b34a0d1c918827f25f6b044
#
_entry.id   c25ee7b00b34a0d1c918827f25f6b044
#
_cell.length_a   1.000
_cell.length_b   1.000
_cell.length_c   1.000
_cell.angle_alpha   90.00
_cell.angle_beta   90.00
_cell.angle_gamma   90.00
#
_symmetry.space_group_name_H-M   'P 1'
#
loop_
_entity.id
_entity.type
_entity.pdbx_description
1 polymer ?
#
loop_
_entity_poly.entity_id
_entity_poly.type
_entity_poly.pdbx_seq_one_letter_code
_entity_poly.pdbx_strand_id
1 'polypeptide(L)'
;MAKSFSLPQASVAVAVEPDGSLSVEEHITFAFDGSFSGAYRDIPLRPGESIQDVFVAEEGARYSPGGSAELGSSGSPGTFGTARIDGGLRIVWHYGAFSEVRTFTVGYRLVRVAVAYDDVVDVNLKVWGDEWEQSLGQLTAVLFLPTSATGPSYRA
;
A
#
# COMPACT_ATOMS: atom_id res chain seq x y z
N MET A 1 2.18 -23.91 19.52
CA MET A 1 1.18 -23.70 18.48
C MET A 1 1.73 -22.76 17.41
N ALA A 2 1.51 -23.11 16.15
CA ALA A 2 1.93 -22.26 15.05
C ALA A 2 1.11 -20.96 15.06
N LYS A 3 1.79 -19.82 14.92
CA LYS A 3 1.11 -18.54 14.77
C LYS A 3 0.54 -18.41 13.35
N SER A 4 -0.52 -17.69 13.21
CA SER A 4 -1.16 -17.44 11.93
C SER A 4 -1.79 -16.05 11.89
N PHE A 5 -2.06 -15.57 10.69
CA PHE A 5 -2.81 -14.33 10.51
C PHE A 5 -3.76 -14.45 9.34
N SER A 6 -4.76 -13.57 9.33
CA SER A 6 -5.66 -13.42 8.21
C SER A 6 -5.82 -11.94 7.86
N LEU A 7 -6.34 -11.66 6.67
CA LEU A 7 -6.62 -10.31 6.18
C LEU A 7 -8.13 -10.17 6.00
N PRO A 8 -8.87 -9.83 7.06
CA PRO A 8 -10.33 -9.74 6.95
C PRO A 8 -10.80 -8.65 6.00
N GLN A 9 -10.08 -7.55 5.92
CA GLN A 9 -10.47 -6.47 5.02
C GLN A 9 -9.29 -5.58 4.66
N ALA A 10 -9.41 -4.91 3.52
CA ALA A 10 -8.55 -3.83 3.09
C ALA A 10 -9.36 -2.79 2.35
N SER A 11 -8.96 -1.53 2.45
CA SER A 11 -9.51 -0.47 1.62
C SER A 11 -8.37 0.28 0.96
N VAL A 12 -8.57 0.70 -0.28
CA VAL A 12 -7.59 1.44 -1.06
C VAL A 12 -8.24 2.70 -1.60
N ALA A 13 -7.66 3.85 -1.29
CA ALA A 13 -8.06 5.12 -1.85
C ALA A 13 -6.99 5.60 -2.82
N VAL A 14 -7.38 5.92 -4.04
CA VAL A 14 -6.49 6.41 -5.09
C VAL A 14 -6.97 7.78 -5.52
N ALA A 15 -6.12 8.78 -5.42
CA ALA A 15 -6.38 10.12 -5.92
C ALA A 15 -5.50 10.40 -7.12
N VAL A 16 -6.11 10.76 -8.25
CA VAL A 16 -5.38 11.17 -9.45
C VAL A 16 -5.05 12.64 -9.30
N GLU A 17 -3.75 12.94 -9.26
CA GLU A 17 -3.26 14.30 -9.13
C GLU A 17 -3.26 15.01 -10.50
N PRO A 18 -3.27 16.37 -10.54
CA PRO A 18 -3.26 17.11 -11.81
C PRO A 18 -2.04 16.84 -12.70
N ASP A 19 -0.91 16.42 -12.12
CA ASP A 19 0.31 16.08 -12.87
C ASP A 19 0.30 14.64 -13.41
N GLY A 20 -0.78 13.89 -13.19
CA GLY A 20 -0.90 12.49 -13.60
C GLY A 20 -0.33 11.47 -12.63
N SER A 21 0.22 11.90 -11.51
CA SER A 21 0.63 10.98 -10.46
C SER A 21 -0.57 10.47 -9.67
N LEU A 22 -0.41 9.35 -8.98
CA LEU A 22 -1.44 8.76 -8.14
C LEU A 22 -0.99 8.79 -6.68
N SER A 23 -1.81 9.40 -5.83
CA SER A 23 -1.65 9.27 -4.38
C SER A 23 -2.48 8.06 -3.94
N VAL A 24 -1.81 7.08 -3.33
CA VAL A 24 -2.43 5.81 -2.93
C VAL A 24 -2.35 5.67 -1.42
N GLU A 25 -3.44 5.28 -0.81
CA GLU A 25 -3.49 5.00 0.62
C GLU A 25 -4.22 3.69 0.84
N GLU A 26 -3.49 2.71 1.36
CA GLU A 26 -4.01 1.37 1.64
C GLU A 26 -4.22 1.22 3.15
N HIS A 27 -5.43 0.87 3.55
CA HIS A 27 -5.74 0.51 4.94
C HIS A 27 -5.92 -1.00 5.00
N ILE A 28 -5.00 -1.69 5.66
CA ILE A 28 -4.94 -3.15 5.64
C ILE A 28 -5.16 -3.65 7.06
N THR A 29 -6.21 -4.45 7.25
CA THR A 29 -6.54 -5.03 8.54
C THR A 29 -5.99 -6.44 8.64
N PHE A 30 -5.21 -6.66 9.68
CA PHE A 30 -4.65 -7.97 10.05
C PHE A 30 -5.36 -8.47 11.29
N ALA A 31 -5.77 -9.72 11.25
CA ALA A 31 -6.19 -10.45 12.45
C ALA A 31 -5.10 -11.45 12.78
N PHE A 32 -4.41 -11.22 13.89
CA PHE A 32 -3.28 -12.02 14.32
C PHE A 32 -3.71 -13.09 15.33
N ASP A 33 -3.15 -14.27 15.16
CA ASP A 33 -3.21 -15.35 16.15
C ASP A 33 -1.77 -15.72 16.52
N GLY A 34 -1.35 -15.34 17.71
CA GLY A 34 0.02 -15.42 18.18
C GLY A 34 0.77 -14.10 18.06
N SER A 35 2.08 -14.16 18.25
CA SER A 35 2.94 -12.97 18.28
C SER A 35 3.50 -12.65 16.91
N PHE A 36 3.38 -11.38 16.50
CA PHE A 36 3.93 -10.85 15.25
C PHE A 36 4.65 -9.54 15.52
N SER A 37 5.76 -9.31 14.82
CA SER A 37 6.60 -8.14 15.04
C SER A 37 6.87 -7.33 13.79
N GLY A 38 6.32 -7.71 12.64
CA GLY A 38 6.49 -6.98 11.40
C GLY A 38 5.61 -7.49 10.29
N ALA A 39 5.41 -6.64 9.30
CA ALA A 39 4.72 -6.97 8.07
C ALA A 39 5.42 -6.30 6.90
N TYR A 40 5.09 -6.72 5.70
CA TYR A 40 5.63 -6.11 4.50
C TYR A 40 4.58 -6.04 3.39
N ARG A 41 4.82 -5.11 2.47
CA ARG A 41 4.01 -4.91 1.28
C ARG A 41 4.94 -4.74 0.09
N ASP A 42 4.84 -5.61 -0.88
CA ASP A 42 5.57 -5.50 -2.14
C ASP A 42 4.67 -4.83 -3.18
N ILE A 43 5.12 -3.70 -3.70
CA ILE A 43 4.38 -2.92 -4.68
C ILE A 43 5.04 -3.11 -6.03
N PRO A 44 4.35 -3.74 -7.00
CA PRO A 44 4.90 -3.93 -8.33
C PRO A 44 4.98 -2.60 -9.08
N LEU A 45 6.05 -2.40 -9.83
CA LEU A 45 6.27 -1.24 -10.68
C LEU A 45 6.51 -1.68 -12.11
N ARG A 46 5.82 -1.06 -13.02
CA ARG A 46 6.08 -1.23 -14.45
C ARG A 46 7.26 -0.36 -14.89
N PRO A 47 7.91 -0.66 -16.03
CA PRO A 47 8.99 0.18 -16.54
C PRO A 47 8.53 1.65 -16.66
N GLY A 48 9.35 2.57 -16.14
CA GLY A 48 9.06 3.99 -16.15
C GLY A 48 8.25 4.49 -14.96
N GLU A 49 7.69 3.61 -14.16
CA GLU A 49 6.99 3.99 -12.92
C GLU A 49 7.98 4.13 -11.75
N SER A 50 7.66 5.02 -10.82
CA SER A 50 8.43 5.18 -9.58
C SER A 50 7.50 5.43 -8.41
N ILE A 51 8.00 5.17 -7.20
CA ILE A 51 7.29 5.40 -5.95
C ILE A 51 8.01 6.49 -5.17
N GLN A 52 7.23 7.43 -4.63
CA GLN A 52 7.71 8.52 -3.77
C GLN A 52 6.79 8.64 -2.55
N ASP A 53 7.24 9.39 -1.56
CA ASP A 53 6.46 9.81 -0.39
C ASP A 53 5.82 8.62 0.35
N VAL A 54 6.60 7.56 0.55
CA VAL A 54 6.15 6.37 1.27
C VAL A 54 5.99 6.70 2.75
N PHE A 55 4.87 6.32 3.32
CA PHE A 55 4.67 6.37 4.77
C PHE A 55 3.89 5.15 5.26
N VAL A 56 4.05 4.86 6.54
CA VAL A 56 3.26 3.88 7.27
C VAL A 56 2.68 4.57 8.50
N ALA A 57 1.45 4.27 8.83
CA ALA A 57 0.78 4.83 9.99
C ALA A 57 -0.15 3.80 10.62
N GLU A 58 -0.48 4.04 11.87
CA GLU A 58 -1.48 3.25 12.61
C GLU A 58 -2.24 4.19 13.52
N GLU A 59 -3.58 4.17 13.45
CA GLU A 59 -4.45 5.02 14.26
C GLU A 59 -4.10 6.51 14.18
N GLY A 60 -3.72 6.96 12.97
CA GLY A 60 -3.34 8.35 12.73
C GLY A 60 -1.93 8.73 13.13
N ALA A 61 -1.17 7.82 13.75
CA ALA A 61 0.22 8.07 14.12
C ALA A 61 1.18 7.52 13.07
N ARG A 62 2.08 8.37 12.58
CA ARG A 62 3.08 8.00 11.59
C ARG A 62 4.19 7.18 12.21
N TYR A 63 4.60 6.12 11.51
CA TYR A 63 5.81 5.37 11.83
C TYR A 63 7.04 6.19 11.42
N SER A 64 8.14 6.00 12.15
CA SER A 64 9.41 6.67 11.84
C SER A 64 10.16 5.91 10.75
N PRO A 65 10.76 6.59 9.77
CA PRO A 65 11.62 5.94 8.78
C PRO A 65 12.94 5.45 9.40
N GLY A 66 13.69 4.66 8.66
CA GLY A 66 14.99 4.14 9.08
C GLY A 66 14.94 2.73 9.68
N GLY A 67 13.79 2.08 9.67
CA GLY A 67 13.68 0.67 10.03
C GLY A 67 14.29 -0.24 8.95
N SER A 68 14.60 -1.48 9.32
CA SER A 68 15.10 -2.47 8.37
C SER A 68 14.02 -2.86 7.37
N ALA A 69 14.41 -3.01 6.11
CA ALA A 69 13.56 -3.52 5.05
C ALA A 69 13.89 -4.98 4.68
N GLU A 70 14.72 -5.65 5.47
CA GLU A 70 15.02 -7.06 5.28
C GLU A 70 13.93 -7.92 5.90
N LEU A 71 13.47 -8.93 5.15
CA LEU A 71 12.50 -9.88 5.68
C LEU A 71 13.13 -10.74 6.77
N GLY A 72 12.37 -10.97 7.85
CA GLY A 72 12.85 -11.73 8.99
C GLY A 72 13.75 -10.94 9.93
N SER A 73 14.04 -9.66 9.63
CA SER A 73 14.78 -8.81 10.54
C SER A 73 13.90 -8.33 11.69
N SER A 74 14.53 -8.04 12.83
CA SER A 74 13.86 -7.35 13.91
C SER A 74 14.10 -5.84 13.78
N GLY A 75 13.11 -5.06 14.20
CA GLY A 75 13.20 -3.60 14.20
C GLY A 75 12.45 -3.03 15.39
N SER A 76 12.76 -1.78 15.72
CA SER A 76 12.04 -1.09 16.79
C SER A 76 10.58 -0.90 16.40
N PRO A 77 9.63 -1.22 17.28
CA PRO A 77 8.22 -0.97 17.00
C PRO A 77 7.99 0.50 16.65
N GLY A 78 7.14 0.74 15.65
CA GLY A 78 6.86 2.09 15.16
C GLY A 78 7.83 2.61 14.13
N THR A 79 8.64 1.73 13.51
CA THR A 79 9.56 2.09 12.43
C THR A 79 9.22 1.35 11.15
N PHE A 80 9.63 1.92 10.02
CA PHE A 80 9.49 1.27 8.71
C PHE A 80 10.72 1.54 7.85
N GLY A 81 10.92 0.69 6.85
CA GLY A 81 11.96 0.85 5.85
C GLY A 81 11.48 0.41 4.48
N THR A 82 12.21 0.81 3.46
CA THR A 82 11.92 0.46 2.07
C THR A 82 13.16 -0.10 1.39
N ALA A 83 12.95 -1.01 0.44
CA ALA A 83 14.01 -1.56 -0.37
C ALA A 83 13.52 -1.83 -1.78
N ARG A 84 14.37 -1.59 -2.77
CA ARG A 84 14.07 -1.99 -4.14
C ARG A 84 14.17 -3.50 -4.26
N ILE A 85 13.19 -4.07 -4.96
CA ILE A 85 13.18 -5.49 -5.32
C ILE A 85 13.02 -5.61 -6.83
N ASP A 86 13.19 -6.81 -7.36
CA ASP A 86 12.94 -7.06 -8.78
C ASP A 86 11.49 -6.68 -9.13
N GLY A 87 11.35 -5.69 -10.02
CA GLY A 87 10.06 -5.25 -10.51
C GLY A 87 9.21 -4.47 -9.51
N GLY A 88 9.80 -3.92 -8.43
CA GLY A 88 9.00 -3.18 -7.49
C GLY A 88 9.74 -2.58 -6.30
N LEU A 89 8.95 -2.22 -5.29
CA LEU A 89 9.43 -1.68 -4.03
C LEU A 89 8.84 -2.47 -2.88
N ARG A 90 9.66 -2.83 -1.90
CA ARG A 90 9.22 -3.46 -0.65
C ARG A 90 9.18 -2.45 0.47
N ILE A 91 8.07 -2.41 1.18
CA ILE A 91 7.87 -1.61 2.39
C ILE A 91 7.73 -2.58 3.54
N VAL A 92 8.56 -2.43 4.57
CA VAL A 92 8.53 -3.28 5.77
C VAL A 92 8.29 -2.38 6.98
N TRP A 93 7.36 -2.75 7.86
CA TRP A 93 7.12 -2.00 9.09
C TRP A 93 7.13 -2.93 10.29
N HIS A 94 7.57 -2.38 11.42
CA HIS A 94 7.80 -3.12 12.65
C HIS A 94 6.86 -2.68 13.75
N TYR A 95 6.31 -3.64 14.46
CA TYR A 95 5.35 -3.42 15.55
C TYR A 95 5.42 -4.59 16.52
N GLY A 96 4.63 -4.52 17.59
CA GLY A 96 4.42 -5.66 18.48
C GLY A 96 2.93 -5.96 18.56
N ALA A 97 2.52 -7.14 18.13
CA ALA A 97 1.14 -7.59 18.19
C ALA A 97 1.06 -9.00 18.79
N PHE A 98 0.01 -9.24 19.57
CA PHE A 98 -0.26 -10.54 20.13
C PHE A 98 -1.76 -10.82 20.10
N SER A 99 -2.17 -11.79 19.26
CA SER A 99 -3.56 -12.28 19.17
C SER A 99 -4.59 -11.15 19.18
N GLU A 100 -4.44 -10.20 18.26
CA GLU A 100 -5.27 -9.00 18.18
C GLU A 100 -5.51 -8.61 16.73
N VAL A 101 -6.43 -7.68 16.52
CA VAL A 101 -6.72 -7.11 15.20
C VAL A 101 -6.07 -5.73 15.13
N ARG A 102 -5.29 -5.48 14.08
CA ARG A 102 -4.62 -4.20 13.85
C ARG A 102 -4.86 -3.74 12.42
N THR A 103 -5.03 -2.46 12.22
CA THR A 103 -5.17 -1.87 10.89
C THR A 103 -4.02 -0.89 10.66
N PHE A 104 -3.26 -1.14 9.60
CA PHE A 104 -2.15 -0.28 9.20
C PHE A 104 -2.51 0.49 7.95
N THR A 105 -2.02 1.72 7.87
CA THR A 105 -2.11 2.55 6.68
C THR A 105 -0.76 2.56 5.99
N VAL A 106 -0.74 2.20 4.70
CA VAL A 106 0.44 2.30 3.85
C VAL A 106 0.12 3.29 2.75
N GLY A 107 0.88 4.37 2.70
CA GLY A 107 0.66 5.44 1.72
C GLY A 107 1.88 5.64 0.85
N TYR A 108 1.64 5.99 -0.41
CA TYR A 108 2.70 6.27 -1.37
C TYR A 108 2.15 7.02 -2.57
N ARG A 109 3.06 7.58 -3.35
CA ARG A 109 2.75 8.26 -4.60
C ARG A 109 3.39 7.51 -5.76
N LEU A 110 2.56 7.12 -6.72
CA LEU A 110 3.01 6.50 -7.96
C LEU A 110 3.14 7.56 -9.05
N VAL A 111 4.27 7.60 -9.70
CA VAL A 111 4.57 8.56 -10.77
C VAL A 111 4.58 7.83 -12.11
N ARG A 112 4.01 8.47 -13.14
CA ARG A 112 3.93 7.98 -14.54
C ARG A 112 2.97 6.80 -14.74
N VAL A 113 1.90 6.73 -13.95
CA VAL A 113 0.85 5.71 -14.09
C VAL A 113 -0.27 6.20 -15.00
N ALA A 114 -0.56 7.52 -14.97
CA ALA A 114 -1.58 8.14 -15.79
C ALA A 114 -0.98 8.65 -17.08
N VAL A 115 -1.65 8.36 -18.22
CA VAL A 115 -1.26 8.84 -19.54
C VAL A 115 -2.34 9.77 -20.05
N ALA A 116 -1.96 11.02 -20.38
CA ALA A 116 -2.86 12.00 -20.93
C ALA A 116 -2.88 11.93 -22.46
N TYR A 117 -4.08 11.84 -23.02
CA TYR A 117 -4.33 11.96 -24.45
C TYR A 117 -5.05 13.29 -24.68
N ASP A 118 -5.32 13.65 -25.94
CA ASP A 118 -5.89 14.97 -26.27
C ASP A 118 -7.15 15.33 -25.47
N ASP A 119 -7.98 14.35 -25.15
CA ASP A 119 -9.26 14.56 -24.47
C ASP A 119 -9.52 13.56 -23.32
N VAL A 120 -8.58 12.66 -23.02
CA VAL A 120 -8.73 11.65 -21.96
C VAL A 120 -7.44 11.45 -21.19
N VAL A 121 -7.58 11.04 -19.94
CA VAL A 121 -6.48 10.57 -19.10
C VAL A 121 -6.71 9.08 -18.85
N ASP A 122 -5.74 8.27 -19.22
CA ASP A 122 -5.77 6.82 -18.98
C ASP A 122 -5.00 6.50 -17.71
N VAL A 123 -5.69 5.89 -16.74
CA VAL A 123 -5.10 5.45 -15.47
C VAL A 123 -5.25 3.94 -15.40
N ASN A 124 -4.12 3.24 -15.37
CA ASN A 124 -4.10 1.79 -15.25
C ASN A 124 -3.33 1.40 -14.00
N LEU A 125 -4.05 0.94 -12.99
CA LEU A 125 -3.49 0.58 -11.70
C LEU A 125 -4.09 -0.75 -11.21
N LYS A 126 -3.23 -1.64 -10.77
CA LYS A 126 -3.65 -2.85 -10.08
C LYS A 126 -3.89 -2.51 -8.60
N VAL A 127 -5.14 -2.43 -8.21
CA VAL A 127 -5.55 -1.98 -6.88
C VAL A 127 -5.10 -2.94 -5.79
N TRP A 128 -5.08 -4.24 -6.09
CA TRP A 128 -4.62 -5.27 -5.16
C TRP A 128 -3.75 -6.28 -5.88
N GLY A 129 -2.57 -6.54 -5.35
CA GLY A 129 -1.60 -7.42 -5.99
C GLY A 129 -1.79 -8.89 -5.68
N ASP A 130 -1.13 -9.72 -6.48
CA ASP A 130 -1.09 -11.17 -6.28
C ASP A 130 0.01 -11.59 -5.29
N GLU A 131 0.76 -10.63 -4.78
CA GLU A 131 1.92 -10.87 -3.93
C GLU A 131 1.56 -11.22 -2.48
N TRP A 132 0.28 -11.16 -2.13
CA TRP A 132 -0.19 -11.53 -0.80
C TRP A 132 -0.35 -13.03 -0.67
N GLU A 133 0.26 -13.61 0.37
CA GLU A 133 0.15 -15.05 0.66
C GLU A 133 -1.23 -15.42 1.22
N GLN A 134 -1.91 -14.47 1.87
CA GLN A 134 -3.22 -14.70 2.48
C GLN A 134 -4.34 -14.15 1.62
N SER A 135 -5.45 -14.87 1.58
CA SER A 135 -6.65 -14.40 0.91
C SER A 135 -7.24 -13.20 1.64
N LEU A 136 -7.72 -12.24 0.86
CA LEU A 136 -8.37 -11.04 1.37
C LEU A 136 -9.87 -11.31 1.54
N GLY A 137 -10.41 -11.01 2.73
CA GLY A 137 -11.84 -11.21 3.01
C GLY A 137 -12.73 -10.20 2.31
N GLN A 138 -12.35 -8.92 2.30
CA GLN A 138 -13.10 -7.85 1.66
C GLN A 138 -12.16 -6.76 1.18
N LEU A 139 -12.39 -6.30 -0.05
CA LEU A 139 -11.65 -5.18 -0.63
C LEU A 139 -12.62 -4.06 -1.00
N THR A 140 -12.33 -2.85 -0.53
CA THR A 140 -13.03 -1.64 -0.94
C THR A 140 -12.04 -0.71 -1.63
N ALA A 141 -12.39 -0.21 -2.81
CA ALA A 141 -11.54 0.72 -3.55
C ALA A 141 -12.32 1.98 -3.90
N VAL A 142 -11.70 3.14 -3.72
CA VAL A 142 -12.28 4.44 -4.06
C VAL A 142 -11.28 5.20 -4.93
N LEU A 143 -11.78 5.75 -6.03
CA LEU A 143 -10.98 6.55 -6.96
C LEU A 143 -11.47 8.00 -6.91
N PHE A 144 -10.55 8.93 -6.63
CA PHE A 144 -10.80 10.37 -6.68
C PHE A 144 -10.14 10.94 -7.94
N LEU A 145 -10.93 11.63 -8.76
CA LEU A 145 -10.44 12.25 -9.97
C LEU A 145 -10.15 13.74 -9.75
N PRO A 146 -9.27 14.36 -10.56
CA PRO A 146 -9.04 15.80 -10.48
C PRO A 146 -10.34 16.56 -10.76
N THR A 147 -10.53 17.69 -10.09
CA THR A 147 -11.73 18.53 -10.25
C THR A 147 -11.90 19.08 -11.68
N SER A 148 -10.83 19.11 -12.47
CA SER A 148 -10.86 19.52 -13.87
C SER A 148 -11.31 18.41 -14.83
N ALA A 149 -11.47 17.17 -14.35
CA ALA A 149 -11.93 16.06 -15.19
C ALA A 149 -13.46 16.13 -15.31
N THR A 150 -13.94 16.44 -16.52
CA THR A 150 -15.37 16.44 -16.81
C THR A 150 -15.75 15.13 -17.50
N GLY A 151 -16.75 14.44 -16.95
CA GLY A 151 -17.33 13.26 -17.58
C GLY A 151 -16.44 12.04 -17.59
N PRO A 152 -16.14 11.43 -16.43
CA PRO A 152 -15.32 10.24 -16.37
C PRO A 152 -16.04 9.05 -17.03
N SER A 153 -15.34 8.39 -17.93
CA SER A 153 -15.71 7.05 -18.35
C SER A 153 -14.82 6.06 -17.60
N TYR A 154 -15.43 5.13 -16.89
CA TYR A 154 -14.69 4.13 -16.15
C TYR A 154 -14.68 2.80 -16.89
N ARG A 155 -13.53 2.14 -16.90
CA ARG A 155 -13.44 0.72 -17.21
C ARG A 155 -12.91 0.01 -15.98
N ALA A 156 -13.70 -0.90 -15.50
CA ALA A 156 -13.28 -1.81 -14.43
C ALA A 156 -12.57 -3.02 -15.02
#